data_b80a116c3f30b8982fc84c0870c3faf4
#
_entry.id   b80a116c3f30b8982fc84c0870c3faf4
#
_cell.length_a   1.000
_cell.length_b   1.000
_cell.length_c   1.000
_cell.angle_alpha   90.00
_cell.angle_beta   90.00
_cell.angle_gamma   90.00
#
_symmetry.space_group_name_H-M   'P 1'
#
loop_
_entity.id
_entity.type
_entity.pdbx_description
1 polymer ?
#
loop_
_entity_poly.entity_id
_entity_poly.type
_entity_poly.pdbx_seq_one_letter_code
_entity_poly.pdbx_strand_id
1 'polypeptide(L)'
;ELVKTLKELCQFRCQFPGCNVRIPKKDGGYYIEVAHIEPVSQGGKSVIGNLLVLCPNHHKEFDYGALEIIEQTTDYLCGKLNGKEFEISFPSD
;
A
#
# COMPACT_ATOMS: atom_id res chain seq x y z
N GLU A 1 8.76 2.51 -14.97
CA GLU A 1 7.51 3.05 -14.48
C GLU A 1 7.43 2.83 -12.97
N LEU A 2 6.98 3.83 -12.22
CA LEU A 2 7.05 3.82 -10.76
C LEU A 2 6.22 2.70 -10.11
N VAL A 3 5.02 2.45 -10.60
CA VAL A 3 4.16 1.41 -10.03
C VAL A 3 4.83 0.03 -10.14
N LYS A 4 5.41 -0.26 -11.30
CA LYS A 4 6.11 -1.52 -11.51
C LYS A 4 7.32 -1.63 -10.59
N THR A 5 8.12 -0.56 -10.52
CA THR A 5 9.30 -0.52 -9.65
C THR A 5 8.92 -0.71 -8.20
N LEU A 6 7.84 -0.06 -7.75
CA LEU A 6 7.39 -0.16 -6.37
C LEU A 6 6.95 -1.59 -6.03
N LYS A 7 6.21 -2.23 -6.93
CA LYS A 7 5.83 -3.64 -6.74
C LYS A 7 7.05 -4.53 -6.59
N GLU A 8 8.07 -4.30 -7.43
CA GLU A 8 9.31 -5.07 -7.38
C GLU A 8 10.07 -4.84 -6.07
N LEU A 9 10.16 -3.59 -5.62
CA LEU A 9 10.82 -3.26 -4.35
C LEU A 9 10.14 -3.95 -3.17
N CYS A 10 8.83 -4.09 -3.22
CA CYS A 10 8.06 -4.78 -2.18
C CYS A 10 7.97 -6.29 -2.41
N GLN A 11 8.62 -6.81 -3.46
CA GLN A 11 8.61 -8.23 -3.80
C GLN A 11 7.20 -8.78 -3.99
N PHE A 12 6.30 -7.94 -4.53
CA PHE A 12 4.90 -8.28 -4.77
C PHE A 12 4.18 -8.73 -3.49
N ARG A 13 4.60 -8.21 -2.34
CA ARG A 13 3.99 -8.51 -1.05
C ARG A 13 3.19 -7.32 -0.56
N CYS A 14 2.08 -7.60 0.12
CA CYS A 14 1.29 -6.56 0.77
C CYS A 14 2.12 -5.92 1.88
N GLN A 15 2.15 -4.58 1.89
CA GLN A 15 2.91 -3.84 2.91
C GLN A 15 2.19 -3.74 4.25
N PHE A 16 0.91 -4.11 4.31
CA PHE A 16 0.20 -4.03 5.58
C PHE A 16 0.82 -5.02 6.59
N PRO A 17 1.15 -4.56 7.81
CA PRO A 17 1.88 -5.39 8.77
C PRO A 17 1.15 -6.70 9.08
N GLY A 18 1.90 -7.80 9.01
CA GLY A 18 1.36 -9.13 9.30
C GLY A 18 0.58 -9.77 8.17
N CYS A 19 0.42 -9.09 7.04
CA CYS A 19 -0.30 -9.66 5.91
C CYS A 19 0.57 -10.65 5.14
N ASN A 20 0.09 -11.87 4.99
CA ASN A 20 0.79 -12.93 4.25
C ASN A 20 0.05 -13.35 2.99
N VAL A 21 -0.94 -12.56 2.57
CA VAL A 21 -1.73 -12.88 1.38
C VAL A 21 -0.85 -12.77 0.14
N ARG A 22 -0.81 -13.84 -0.65
CA ARG A 22 -0.16 -13.86 -1.95
C ARG A 22 -1.07 -14.57 -2.93
N ILE A 23 -1.27 -13.95 -4.08
CA ILE A 23 -2.17 -14.47 -5.11
C ILE A 23 -1.32 -14.90 -6.31
N PRO A 24 -1.07 -16.21 -6.47
CA PRO A 24 -0.31 -16.68 -7.63
C PRO A 24 -1.07 -16.42 -8.92
N LYS A 25 -0.35 -15.96 -9.93
CA LYS A 25 -0.92 -15.81 -11.27
C LYS A 25 -0.71 -17.10 -12.05
N LYS A 26 -1.66 -17.42 -12.93
CA LYS A 26 -1.61 -18.65 -13.71
C LYS A 26 -0.40 -18.72 -14.66
N ASP A 27 0.14 -17.58 -15.04
CA ASP A 27 1.29 -17.46 -15.95
C ASP A 27 2.61 -17.19 -15.21
N GLY A 28 2.61 -17.35 -13.90
CA GLY A 28 3.78 -17.13 -13.05
C GLY A 28 3.75 -15.80 -12.34
N GLY A 29 4.50 -15.74 -11.24
CA GLY A 29 4.54 -14.53 -10.42
C GLY A 29 3.31 -14.37 -9.53
N TYR A 30 3.17 -13.18 -8.96
CA TYR A 30 2.11 -12.89 -8.00
C TYR A 30 1.38 -11.61 -8.37
N TYR A 31 0.09 -11.58 -8.08
CA TYR A 31 -0.76 -10.43 -8.27
C TYR A 31 -0.74 -9.55 -7.02
N ILE A 32 -0.58 -8.24 -7.19
CA ILE A 32 -0.66 -7.27 -6.11
C ILE A 32 -1.20 -5.95 -6.68
N GLU A 33 -1.72 -5.10 -5.81
CA GLU A 33 -2.29 -3.82 -6.22
C GLU A 33 -1.52 -2.66 -5.60
N VAL A 34 -1.71 -1.47 -6.14
CA VAL A 34 -1.11 -0.25 -5.60
C VAL A 34 -2.23 0.73 -5.28
N ALA A 35 -2.21 1.25 -4.06
CA ALA A 35 -3.20 2.20 -3.58
C ALA A 35 -2.56 3.57 -3.40
N HIS A 36 -3.35 4.63 -3.66
CA HIS A 36 -2.96 6.00 -3.32
C HIS A 36 -3.43 6.31 -1.91
N ILE A 37 -2.54 6.86 -1.07
CA ILE A 37 -2.90 7.28 0.28
C ILE A 37 -3.83 8.47 0.19
N GLU A 38 -3.40 9.53 -0.51
CA GLU A 38 -4.29 10.63 -0.90
C GLU A 38 -4.85 10.29 -2.29
N PRO A 39 -6.18 10.21 -2.43
CA PRO A 39 -6.79 9.81 -3.70
C PRO A 39 -6.44 10.78 -4.84
N VAL A 40 -6.33 10.22 -6.05
CA VAL A 40 -6.10 11.02 -7.26
C VAL A 40 -7.18 12.09 -7.43
N SER A 41 -8.43 11.76 -7.10
CA SER A 41 -9.55 12.69 -7.19
C SER A 41 -9.41 13.90 -6.26
N GLN A 42 -8.53 13.81 -5.26
CA GLN A 42 -8.26 14.90 -4.30
C GLN A 42 -6.86 15.50 -4.50
N GLY A 43 -6.25 15.26 -5.67
CA GLY A 43 -4.94 15.80 -5.98
C GLY A 43 -3.77 14.92 -5.63
N GLY A 44 -4.01 13.69 -5.18
CA GLY A 44 -2.94 12.76 -4.82
C GLY A 44 -2.09 12.39 -6.02
N LYS A 45 -0.77 12.36 -5.82
CA LYS A 45 0.20 12.09 -6.87
C LYS A 45 0.73 10.67 -6.79
N SER A 46 1.18 10.14 -7.93
CA SER A 46 1.79 8.80 -8.01
C SER A 46 3.29 8.93 -7.73
N VAL A 47 3.63 9.11 -6.46
CA VAL A 47 5.00 9.27 -5.99
C VAL A 47 5.22 8.39 -4.76
N ILE A 48 6.48 8.03 -4.51
CA ILE A 48 6.85 7.35 -3.26
C ILE A 48 6.44 8.26 -2.10
N GLY A 49 5.82 7.69 -1.08
CA GLY A 49 5.24 8.46 0.01
C GLY A 49 3.74 8.64 -0.11
N ASN A 50 3.17 8.42 -1.31
CA ASN A 50 1.73 8.43 -1.51
C ASN A 50 1.19 7.13 -2.10
N LEU A 51 2.05 6.14 -2.30
CA LEU A 51 1.64 4.85 -2.87
C LEU A 51 1.96 3.73 -1.89
N LEU A 52 1.05 2.78 -1.79
CA LEU A 52 1.23 1.56 -1.00
C LEU A 52 0.97 0.34 -1.87
N VAL A 53 1.78 -0.70 -1.68
CA VAL A 53 1.56 -2.00 -2.33
C VAL A 53 0.71 -2.82 -1.38
N LEU A 54 -0.51 -3.17 -1.79
CA LEU A 54 -1.48 -3.83 -0.93
C LEU A 54 -2.16 -4.98 -1.67
N CYS A 55 -2.51 -6.02 -0.92
CA CYS A 55 -3.39 -7.07 -1.45
C CYS A 55 -4.77 -6.47 -1.71
N PRO A 56 -5.61 -7.12 -2.53
CA PRO A 56 -6.94 -6.57 -2.84
C PRO A 56 -7.79 -6.29 -1.61
N ASN A 57 -7.68 -7.13 -0.58
CA ASN A 57 -8.46 -6.94 0.64
C ASN A 57 -8.05 -5.65 1.37
N HIS A 58 -6.75 -5.47 1.62
CA HIS A 58 -6.28 -4.27 2.30
C HIS A 58 -6.46 -3.02 1.45
N HIS A 59 -6.34 -3.14 0.12
CA HIS A 59 -6.61 -2.03 -0.78
C HIS A 59 -8.06 -1.54 -0.60
N LYS A 60 -9.01 -2.48 -0.57
CA LYS A 60 -10.42 -2.13 -0.37
C LYS A 60 -10.68 -1.58 1.03
N GLU A 61 -10.00 -2.10 2.04
CA GLU A 61 -10.13 -1.54 3.39
C GLU A 61 -9.62 -0.09 3.45
N PHE A 62 -8.54 0.22 2.73
CA PHE A 62 -8.05 1.60 2.65
C PHE A 62 -9.04 2.51 1.92
N ASP A 63 -9.69 2.01 0.86
CA ASP A 63 -10.63 2.80 0.07
C ASP A 63 -11.96 3.02 0.78
N TYR A 64 -12.45 2.03 1.51
CA TYR A 64 -13.80 2.03 2.05
C TYR A 64 -13.88 1.94 3.57
N GLY A 65 -12.82 1.53 4.23
CA GLY A 65 -12.80 1.40 5.68
C GLY A 65 -12.53 2.73 6.38
N ALA A 66 -12.59 2.69 7.70
CA ALA A 66 -12.30 3.86 8.53
C ALA A 66 -10.78 4.02 8.66
N LEU A 67 -10.20 4.82 7.78
CA LEU A 67 -8.77 5.10 7.77
C LEU A 67 -8.50 6.42 8.48
N GLU A 68 -7.65 6.37 9.49
CA GLU A 68 -7.18 7.57 10.19
C GLU A 68 -5.67 7.63 10.09
N ILE A 69 -5.15 8.66 9.42
CA ILE A 69 -3.71 8.86 9.30
C ILE A 69 -3.25 9.71 10.48
N ILE A 70 -2.32 9.18 11.27
CA ILE A 70 -1.79 9.87 12.44
C ILE A 70 -0.52 10.62 12.07
N GLU A 71 0.38 9.97 11.32
CA GLU A 71 1.60 10.60 10.86
C GLU A 71 2.04 10.04 9.52
N GLN A 72 2.47 10.92 8.63
CA GLN A 72 2.99 10.52 7.33
C GLN A 72 4.24 11.34 7.04
N THR A 73 5.35 10.65 6.84
CA THR A 73 6.64 11.27 6.50
C THR A 73 7.11 10.71 5.16
N THR A 74 8.30 11.09 4.73
CA THR A 74 8.90 10.49 3.54
C THR A 74 9.35 9.05 3.78
N ASP A 75 9.45 8.64 5.04
CA ASP A 75 9.97 7.33 5.43
C ASP A 75 8.88 6.34 5.83
N TYR A 76 7.78 6.81 6.40
CA TYR A 76 6.75 5.90 6.91
C TYR A 76 5.37 6.56 6.98
N LEU A 77 4.37 5.69 7.11
CA LEU A 77 2.97 6.06 7.36
C LEU A 77 2.50 5.31 8.59
N CYS A 78 1.92 6.00 9.56
CA CYS A 78 1.24 5.32 10.65
C CYS A 78 -0.15 5.88 10.87
N GLY A 79 -1.02 5.02 11.38
CA GLY A 79 -2.40 5.39 11.58
C GLY A 79 -3.23 4.24 12.13
N LYS A 80 -4.53 4.33 11.92
CA LYS A 80 -5.48 3.29 12.29
C LYS A 80 -6.34 2.94 11.10
N LEU A 81 -6.59 1.65 10.91
CA LEU A 81 -7.51 1.16 9.89
C LEU A 81 -8.57 0.33 10.61
N ASN A 82 -9.81 0.80 10.56
CA ASN A 82 -10.93 0.18 11.28
C ASN A 82 -10.60 -0.04 12.76
N GLY A 83 -9.96 0.97 13.37
CA GLY A 83 -9.61 0.94 14.79
C GLY A 83 -8.33 0.22 15.13
N LYS A 84 -7.68 -0.43 14.16
CA LYS A 84 -6.44 -1.17 14.39
C LYS A 84 -5.25 -0.33 13.98
N GLU A 85 -4.29 -0.15 14.89
CA GLU A 85 -3.08 0.62 14.61
C GLU A 85 -2.17 -0.11 13.65
N PHE A 86 -1.49 0.66 12.78
CA PHE A 86 -0.51 0.10 11.86
C PHE A 86 0.61 1.12 11.60
N GLU A 87 1.77 0.61 11.20
CA GLU A 87 2.87 1.43 10.70
C GLU A 87 3.47 0.73 9.49
N ILE A 88 3.64 1.47 8.40
CA ILE A 88 4.19 0.95 7.14
C ILE A 88 5.38 1.83 6.76
N SER A 89 6.53 1.20 6.53
CA SER A 89 7.71 1.90 6.04
C SER A 89 7.67 1.96 4.52
N PHE A 90 7.97 3.12 3.94
CA PHE A 90 8.06 3.24 2.50
C PHE A 90 9.39 2.64 2.01
N PRO A 91 9.38 1.92 0.89
CA PRO A 91 10.61 1.38 0.35
C PRO A 91 11.50 2.49 -0.18
N SER A 92 12.82 2.27 -0.13
CA SER A 92 13.79 3.18 -0.70
C SER A 92 14.61 2.46 -1.77
N ASP A 93 15.09 3.20 -2.75
CA ASP A 93 15.95 2.68 -3.81
C ASP A 93 17.33 2.31 -3.30
#